data_76a3807788c7cbb086ef380ece031bb6
#
_entry.id   76a3807788c7cbb086ef380ece031bb6
#
_cell.length_a   1.000
_cell.length_b   1.000
_cell.length_c   1.000
_cell.angle_alpha   90.00
_cell.angle_beta   90.00
_cell.angle_gamma   90.00
#
_symmetry.space_group_name_H-M   'P 1'
#
loop_
_entity.id
_entity.type
_entity.pdbx_description
1 polymer ?
#
loop_
_entity_poly.entity_id
_entity_poly.type
_entity_poly.pdbx_seq_one_letter_code
_entity_poly.pdbx_strand_id
1 'polypeptide(L)'
;MTSYALLHTQRVIAQNGEVFTISPDLWERNQQQQSLLLRYFALPLKEENNRLWLGVDSLSNLSACETIAFITGKPVEPILLESSQLKELLQQLTPRQMQVEEQVKFYQHQETHFEQEDDEPVIRLLNQIFESALQKNASDIHLETLADQFQVRFRIDGVLQPQPLINKIFANRIISRLKLLAKLDISENRLPQDGRFQFKTTFSDILDFRLSTLPTHWGEKIVLRAQQNKPVELSFSELGMTENQQQAFQRALSQPQGLILVTGPTGSGKSISLYTALQWLNTPDKHIMTAEDPIEIELDGIVQSQINPQIGLDFNRLLRTFLRQDPDIIMLGEIRDEESARIALRAAQTGHLVLSTLHTNNAISAISRLQQLGIQQYEIENSLLLVIAQRLVRKLCSKCSGNLVNSCDCHQGYRGRIGVYQFLYWQQNGYQTDFKNLRVSGLEKVNQGMTDNKELERVLGKNS
;
A
#
# COMPACT_ATOMS: atom_id res chain seq x y z
N MET A 1 -54.45 -3.16 15.27
CA MET A 1 -54.87 -1.79 14.97
C MET A 1 -53.88 -1.22 13.98
N THR A 2 -54.26 -1.18 12.73
CA THR A 2 -53.45 -0.80 11.55
C THR A 2 -53.36 0.70 11.50
N SER A 3 -52.16 1.22 11.59
CA SER A 3 -51.88 2.66 11.39
C SER A 3 -51.84 2.92 9.88
N TYR A 4 -52.79 3.72 9.42
CA TYR A 4 -52.85 4.24 8.04
C TYR A 4 -51.68 5.17 7.79
N ALA A 5 -50.69 4.72 7.02
CA ALA A 5 -49.71 5.60 6.43
C ALA A 5 -50.38 6.46 5.37
N LEU A 6 -50.45 7.77 5.61
CA LEU A 6 -50.89 8.78 4.62
C LEU A 6 -49.93 8.67 3.40
N LEU A 7 -50.49 8.19 2.28
CA LEU A 7 -49.87 8.18 0.96
C LEU A 7 -49.66 9.62 0.48
N HIS A 8 -48.50 10.21 0.74
CA HIS A 8 -48.09 11.50 0.17
C HIS A 8 -47.65 11.30 -1.28
N THR A 9 -48.54 11.54 -2.23
CA THR A 9 -48.18 11.71 -3.65
C THR A 9 -47.55 13.09 -3.84
N GLN A 10 -46.30 13.15 -4.23
CA GLN A 10 -45.61 14.40 -4.54
C GLN A 10 -45.93 14.82 -5.98
N ARG A 11 -46.49 16.04 -6.15
CA ARG A 11 -46.75 16.65 -7.47
C ARG A 11 -45.60 17.59 -7.83
N VAL A 12 -45.06 17.45 -9.03
CA VAL A 12 -43.93 18.22 -9.55
C VAL A 12 -44.34 18.83 -10.90
N ILE A 13 -44.09 20.12 -11.07
CA ILE A 13 -44.44 20.84 -12.32
C ILE A 13 -43.14 21.13 -13.06
N ALA A 14 -42.98 20.60 -14.26
CA ALA A 14 -41.85 20.88 -15.13
C ALA A 14 -41.92 22.30 -15.72
N GLN A 15 -40.77 22.84 -16.15
CA GLN A 15 -40.72 24.19 -16.75
C GLN A 15 -41.56 24.32 -18.03
N ASN A 16 -41.85 23.22 -18.72
CA ASN A 16 -42.76 23.15 -19.88
C ASN A 16 -44.23 23.13 -19.50
N GLY A 17 -44.56 23.15 -18.19
CA GLY A 17 -45.96 23.08 -17.67
C GLY A 17 -46.49 21.66 -17.51
N GLU A 18 -45.76 20.63 -17.84
CA GLU A 18 -46.13 19.23 -17.62
C GLU A 18 -46.14 18.86 -16.14
N VAL A 19 -47.15 18.11 -15.70
CA VAL A 19 -47.28 17.73 -14.28
C VAL A 19 -46.93 16.27 -14.10
N PHE A 20 -45.98 16.02 -13.26
CA PHE A 20 -45.55 14.67 -12.84
C PHE A 20 -46.09 14.38 -11.44
N THR A 21 -46.54 13.14 -11.24
CA THR A 21 -46.92 12.65 -9.91
C THR A 21 -46.02 11.48 -9.57
N ILE A 22 -45.18 11.66 -8.54
CA ILE A 22 -44.25 10.62 -8.09
C ILE A 22 -45.05 9.59 -7.30
N SER A 23 -45.01 8.32 -7.74
CA SER A 23 -45.66 7.23 -7.02
C SER A 23 -44.99 6.96 -5.66
N PRO A 24 -45.73 6.47 -4.66
CA PRO A 24 -45.17 6.14 -3.35
C PRO A 24 -43.97 5.16 -3.43
N ASP A 25 -44.06 4.15 -4.29
CA ASP A 25 -43.00 3.15 -4.49
C ASP A 25 -41.75 3.76 -5.12
N LEU A 26 -41.92 4.74 -6.04
CA LEU A 26 -40.80 5.46 -6.63
C LEU A 26 -40.17 6.44 -5.61
N TRP A 27 -41.02 7.06 -4.77
CA TRP A 27 -40.56 7.95 -3.71
C TRP A 27 -39.71 7.18 -2.65
N GLU A 28 -40.14 6.00 -2.23
CA GLU A 28 -39.40 5.15 -1.32
C GLU A 28 -38.03 4.72 -1.90
N ARG A 29 -37.99 4.34 -3.19
CA ARG A 29 -36.73 4.06 -3.90
C ARG A 29 -35.85 5.30 -4.00
N ASN A 30 -36.40 6.49 -4.21
CA ASN A 30 -35.65 7.74 -4.18
C ASN A 30 -35.05 8.02 -2.79
N GLN A 31 -35.78 7.72 -1.71
CA GLN A 31 -35.26 7.83 -0.35
C GLN A 31 -34.09 6.87 -0.08
N GLN A 32 -34.14 5.62 -0.56
CA GLN A 32 -33.07 4.66 -0.45
C GLN A 32 -31.81 5.08 -1.23
N GLN A 33 -31.98 5.86 -2.28
CA GLN A 33 -30.89 6.35 -3.13
C GLN A 33 -30.58 7.84 -2.92
N GLN A 34 -31.03 8.43 -1.81
CA GLN A 34 -30.95 9.88 -1.56
C GLN A 34 -29.54 10.46 -1.73
N SER A 35 -28.50 9.79 -1.27
CA SER A 35 -27.10 10.25 -1.38
C SER A 35 -26.66 10.41 -2.84
N LEU A 36 -27.12 9.52 -3.71
CA LEU A 36 -26.88 9.57 -5.14
C LEU A 36 -27.65 10.73 -5.79
N LEU A 37 -28.95 10.86 -5.48
CA LEU A 37 -29.83 11.86 -6.07
C LEU A 37 -29.47 13.28 -5.64
N LEU A 38 -29.08 13.48 -4.38
CA LEU A 38 -28.53 14.73 -3.87
C LEU A 38 -27.23 15.10 -4.59
N ARG A 39 -26.37 14.11 -4.79
CA ARG A 39 -25.07 14.28 -5.43
C ARG A 39 -25.16 14.76 -6.88
N TYR A 40 -26.10 14.22 -7.65
CA TYR A 40 -26.29 14.56 -9.06
C TYR A 40 -27.32 15.66 -9.28
N PHE A 41 -27.90 16.18 -8.20
CA PHE A 41 -28.96 17.18 -8.22
C PHE A 41 -30.05 16.80 -9.22
N ALA A 42 -30.54 15.57 -9.08
CA ALA A 42 -31.52 14.96 -10.00
C ALA A 42 -32.48 14.07 -9.22
N LEU A 43 -33.73 14.01 -9.69
CA LEU A 43 -34.81 13.28 -9.03
C LEU A 43 -35.62 12.46 -10.02
N PRO A 44 -35.73 11.13 -9.90
CA PRO A 44 -36.65 10.30 -10.64
C PRO A 44 -38.12 10.73 -10.40
N LEU A 45 -38.83 11.11 -11.46
CA LEU A 45 -40.21 11.64 -11.41
C LEU A 45 -41.24 10.59 -11.80
N LYS A 46 -40.96 9.78 -12.82
CA LYS A 46 -41.84 8.76 -13.36
C LYS A 46 -41.07 7.63 -13.98
N GLU A 47 -41.59 6.41 -13.83
CA GLU A 47 -41.08 5.22 -14.49
C GLU A 47 -42.23 4.51 -15.21
N GLU A 48 -42.11 4.37 -16.53
CA GLU A 48 -43.15 3.72 -17.35
C GLU A 48 -42.51 3.15 -18.64
N ASN A 49 -43.03 2.02 -19.13
CA ASN A 49 -42.59 1.38 -20.37
C ASN A 49 -41.06 1.23 -20.50
N ASN A 50 -40.39 0.84 -19.42
CA ASN A 50 -38.94 0.68 -19.34
C ASN A 50 -38.14 1.98 -19.58
N ARG A 51 -38.75 3.16 -19.40
CA ARG A 51 -38.10 4.49 -19.42
C ARG A 51 -38.22 5.16 -18.07
N LEU A 52 -37.25 6.04 -17.77
CA LEU A 52 -37.24 6.84 -16.54
C LEU A 52 -37.20 8.33 -16.88
N TRP A 53 -38.16 9.09 -16.40
CA TRP A 53 -38.15 10.56 -16.46
C TRP A 53 -37.44 11.11 -15.26
N LEU A 54 -36.36 11.86 -15.51
CA LEU A 54 -35.45 12.39 -14.49
C LEU A 54 -35.56 13.92 -14.44
N GLY A 55 -36.02 14.46 -13.32
CA GLY A 55 -36.02 15.89 -13.05
C GLY A 55 -34.59 16.39 -12.82
N VAL A 56 -34.17 17.38 -13.60
CA VAL A 56 -32.87 18.06 -13.53
C VAL A 56 -33.07 19.57 -13.62
N ASP A 57 -32.12 20.33 -13.13
CA ASP A 57 -32.14 21.81 -13.18
C ASP A 57 -31.58 22.38 -14.49
N SER A 58 -30.84 21.59 -15.25
CA SER A 58 -30.29 21.96 -16.55
C SER A 58 -30.22 20.75 -17.49
N LEU A 59 -30.52 20.96 -18.78
CA LEU A 59 -30.33 19.93 -19.82
C LEU A 59 -28.85 19.61 -20.07
N SER A 60 -27.93 20.45 -19.62
CA SER A 60 -26.48 20.16 -19.67
C SER A 60 -26.06 19.17 -18.61
N ASN A 61 -26.91 18.78 -17.65
CA ASN A 61 -26.65 17.77 -16.64
C ASN A 61 -26.76 16.33 -17.21
N LEU A 62 -26.08 16.09 -18.36
CA LEU A 62 -26.04 14.80 -19.04
C LEU A 62 -25.40 13.71 -18.17
N SER A 63 -24.47 14.08 -17.30
CA SER A 63 -23.80 13.15 -16.40
C SER A 63 -24.75 12.51 -15.39
N ALA A 64 -25.77 13.24 -14.92
CA ALA A 64 -26.82 12.68 -14.07
C ALA A 64 -27.67 11.66 -14.85
N CYS A 65 -28.04 11.99 -16.08
CA CYS A 65 -28.83 11.11 -16.94
C CYS A 65 -28.12 9.84 -17.30
N GLU A 66 -26.85 9.93 -17.69
CA GLU A 66 -26.02 8.77 -18.04
C GLU A 66 -25.77 7.86 -16.82
N THR A 67 -25.46 8.46 -15.66
CA THR A 67 -25.22 7.67 -14.44
C THR A 67 -26.47 6.95 -13.96
N ILE A 68 -27.62 7.64 -13.96
CA ILE A 68 -28.88 7.02 -13.53
C ILE A 68 -29.39 6.01 -14.57
N ALA A 69 -29.19 6.24 -15.87
CA ALA A 69 -29.48 5.26 -16.91
C ALA A 69 -28.59 3.98 -16.71
N PHE A 70 -27.34 4.15 -16.37
CA PHE A 70 -26.43 3.05 -16.11
C PHE A 70 -26.82 2.23 -14.86
N ILE A 71 -27.15 2.91 -13.76
CA ILE A 71 -27.50 2.25 -12.49
C ILE A 71 -28.86 1.53 -12.61
N THR A 72 -29.82 2.14 -13.30
CA THR A 72 -31.20 1.59 -13.44
C THR A 72 -31.32 0.62 -14.60
N GLY A 73 -30.37 0.63 -15.55
CA GLY A 73 -30.47 -0.15 -16.81
C GLY A 73 -31.56 0.35 -17.75
N LYS A 74 -32.06 1.58 -17.57
CA LYS A 74 -33.19 2.13 -18.31
C LYS A 74 -32.81 3.39 -19.05
N PRO A 75 -33.33 3.63 -20.26
CA PRO A 75 -33.19 4.92 -20.93
C PRO A 75 -33.78 6.04 -20.07
N VAL A 76 -33.01 7.11 -19.87
CA VAL A 76 -33.41 8.27 -19.06
C VAL A 76 -33.78 9.42 -19.98
N GLU A 77 -34.93 10.05 -19.68
CA GLU A 77 -35.40 11.25 -20.36
C GLU A 77 -35.34 12.44 -19.38
N PRO A 78 -34.52 13.46 -19.63
CA PRO A 78 -34.38 14.60 -18.75
C PRO A 78 -35.57 15.51 -18.81
N ILE A 79 -36.09 15.92 -17.65
CA ILE A 79 -37.19 16.89 -17.48
C ILE A 79 -36.65 18.09 -16.71
N LEU A 80 -36.74 19.28 -17.31
CA LEU A 80 -36.32 20.53 -16.67
C LEU A 80 -37.26 20.93 -15.54
N LEU A 81 -36.71 21.10 -14.34
CA LEU A 81 -37.37 21.65 -13.17
C LEU A 81 -36.76 22.98 -12.78
N GLU A 82 -37.50 23.79 -12.03
CA GLU A 82 -36.89 24.93 -11.36
C GLU A 82 -35.95 24.46 -10.27
N SER A 83 -34.73 25.05 -10.19
CA SER A 83 -33.70 24.68 -9.21
C SER A 83 -34.19 24.78 -7.77
N SER A 84 -35.06 25.73 -7.45
CA SER A 84 -35.72 25.91 -6.15
C SER A 84 -36.61 24.70 -5.80
N GLN A 85 -37.48 24.28 -6.76
CA GLN A 85 -38.36 23.15 -6.58
C GLN A 85 -37.62 21.82 -6.45
N LEU A 86 -36.63 21.61 -7.30
CA LEU A 86 -35.81 20.41 -7.26
C LEU A 86 -35.04 20.31 -5.91
N LYS A 87 -34.53 21.42 -5.39
CA LYS A 87 -33.85 21.50 -4.10
C LYS A 87 -34.83 21.16 -2.95
N GLU A 88 -36.00 21.67 -2.93
CA GLU A 88 -37.03 21.36 -1.91
C GLU A 88 -37.39 19.87 -1.89
N LEU A 89 -37.58 19.28 -3.07
CA LEU A 89 -37.90 17.86 -3.19
C LEU A 89 -36.76 16.96 -2.71
N LEU A 90 -35.52 17.29 -3.06
CA LEU A 90 -34.34 16.57 -2.62
C LEU A 90 -34.12 16.69 -1.10
N GLN A 91 -34.42 17.85 -0.51
CA GLN A 91 -34.38 18.04 0.96
C GLN A 91 -35.43 17.20 1.70
N GLN A 92 -36.60 16.97 1.10
CA GLN A 92 -37.64 16.13 1.69
C GLN A 92 -37.31 14.64 1.69
N LEU A 93 -36.29 14.20 0.93
CA LEU A 93 -35.78 12.84 0.97
C LEU A 93 -34.95 12.56 2.24
N THR A 94 -34.47 13.61 2.94
CA THR A 94 -33.56 13.48 4.11
C THR A 94 -34.37 13.41 5.40
N PRO A 95 -34.15 12.43 6.29
CA PRO A 95 -34.79 12.36 7.61
C PRO A 95 -34.45 13.59 8.46
N ARG A 96 -35.41 14.12 9.18
CA ARG A 96 -35.33 15.34 9.99
C ARG A 96 -34.17 15.43 11.03
N GLN A 97 -33.52 14.31 11.37
CA GLN A 97 -32.43 14.27 12.36
C GLN A 97 -31.03 14.58 11.79
N MET A 98 -30.84 14.60 10.47
CA MET A 98 -29.54 14.92 9.84
C MET A 98 -29.41 16.36 9.32
N GLN A 99 -30.45 17.18 9.46
CA GLN A 99 -30.50 18.53 8.84
C GLN A 99 -29.62 19.59 9.52
N VAL A 100 -29.09 19.37 10.72
CA VAL A 100 -28.39 20.41 11.47
C VAL A 100 -26.86 20.37 11.25
N GLU A 101 -26.29 19.25 10.91
CA GLU A 101 -24.81 19.13 10.73
C GLU A 101 -24.33 19.37 9.28
N GLU A 102 -25.19 19.23 8.29
CA GLU A 102 -24.78 19.42 6.88
C GLU A 102 -24.84 20.88 6.40
N GLN A 103 -25.64 21.73 7.02
CA GLN A 103 -25.73 23.15 6.62
C GLN A 103 -24.45 23.97 6.89
N VAL A 104 -23.59 23.54 7.81
CA VAL A 104 -22.33 24.26 8.13
C VAL A 104 -21.20 23.94 7.17
N LYS A 105 -21.25 22.77 6.52
CA LYS A 105 -20.19 22.35 5.57
C LYS A 105 -20.38 22.84 4.14
N PHE A 106 -21.59 23.29 3.78
CA PHE A 106 -21.92 23.68 2.39
C PHE A 106 -21.47 25.10 2.00
N TYR A 107 -21.20 25.97 2.98
CA TYR A 107 -20.85 27.39 2.73
C TYR A 107 -19.36 27.72 2.71
N GLN A 108 -18.47 26.73 2.91
CA GLN A 108 -17.01 26.99 2.94
C GLN A 108 -16.23 26.54 1.70
N HIS A 109 -16.88 26.08 0.63
CA HIS A 109 -16.18 25.60 -0.59
C HIS A 109 -16.71 26.26 -1.87
N GLN A 110 -16.90 27.58 -1.86
CA GLN A 110 -17.05 28.36 -3.08
C GLN A 110 -15.93 29.39 -3.15
N GLU A 111 -14.75 28.96 -3.49
CA GLU A 111 -13.78 29.79 -4.20
C GLU A 111 -12.65 28.90 -4.74
N THR A 112 -12.37 29.05 -6.01
CA THR A 112 -11.29 28.50 -6.85
C THR A 112 -11.51 27.12 -7.49
N HIS A 113 -11.81 27.14 -8.76
CA HIS A 113 -11.14 26.51 -9.91
C HIS A 113 -12.14 26.08 -10.99
N PHE A 114 -12.20 26.89 -12.00
CA PHE A 114 -12.61 26.52 -13.37
C PHE A 114 -11.59 25.52 -13.94
N GLU A 115 -12.05 24.49 -14.66
CA GLU A 115 -11.36 23.46 -15.42
C GLU A 115 -11.12 22.13 -14.69
N GLN A 116 -12.19 21.36 -14.32
CA GLN A 116 -12.05 19.95 -13.97
C GLN A 116 -13.41 19.17 -13.87
N GLU A 117 -14.49 19.61 -14.49
CA GLU A 117 -15.81 18.98 -14.31
C GLU A 117 -15.94 17.59 -14.94
N ASP A 118 -15.15 17.23 -15.96
CA ASP A 118 -15.26 15.93 -16.66
C ASP A 118 -14.60 14.74 -15.96
N ASP A 119 -13.66 14.97 -15.05
CA ASP A 119 -12.86 13.92 -14.41
C ASP A 119 -13.31 13.54 -12.98
N GLU A 120 -14.32 14.18 -12.44
CA GLU A 120 -14.74 13.97 -11.05
C GLU A 120 -15.08 12.49 -10.71
N PRO A 121 -15.73 11.71 -11.56
CA PRO A 121 -15.99 10.30 -11.29
C PRO A 121 -14.69 9.47 -11.18
N VAL A 122 -13.70 9.77 -12.00
CA VAL A 122 -12.39 9.10 -11.98
C VAL A 122 -11.60 9.49 -10.74
N ILE A 123 -11.63 10.77 -10.37
CA ILE A 123 -10.98 11.26 -9.16
C ILE A 123 -11.55 10.58 -7.92
N ARG A 124 -12.89 10.50 -7.82
CA ARG A 124 -13.56 9.82 -6.70
C ARG A 124 -13.24 8.34 -6.65
N LEU A 125 -13.22 7.67 -7.80
CA LEU A 125 -12.87 6.25 -7.89
C LEU A 125 -11.42 6.01 -7.44
N LEU A 126 -10.47 6.84 -7.87
CA LEU A 126 -9.07 6.77 -7.44
C LEU A 126 -8.93 7.01 -5.93
N ASN A 127 -9.62 8.01 -5.39
CA ASN A 127 -9.62 8.28 -3.96
C ASN A 127 -10.15 7.08 -3.16
N GLN A 128 -11.24 6.46 -3.61
CA GLN A 128 -11.78 5.24 -2.99
C GLN A 128 -10.79 4.07 -3.06
N ILE A 129 -10.08 3.90 -4.18
CA ILE A 129 -9.05 2.87 -4.33
C ILE A 129 -7.92 3.13 -3.34
N PHE A 130 -7.43 4.37 -3.23
CA PHE A 130 -6.33 4.72 -2.33
C PHE A 130 -6.71 4.55 -0.86
N GLU A 131 -7.87 5.04 -0.46
CA GLU A 131 -8.37 4.89 0.92
C GLU A 131 -8.62 3.42 1.28
N SER A 132 -9.21 2.65 0.36
CA SER A 132 -9.40 1.21 0.56
C SER A 132 -8.07 0.46 0.68
N ALA A 133 -7.07 0.83 -0.13
CA ALA A 133 -5.74 0.26 -0.06
C ALA A 133 -5.06 0.59 1.29
N LEU A 134 -5.20 1.82 1.77
CA LEU A 134 -4.69 2.25 3.07
C LEU A 134 -5.35 1.49 4.23
N GLN A 135 -6.67 1.44 4.26
CA GLN A 135 -7.44 0.72 5.29
C GLN A 135 -7.06 -0.76 5.37
N LYS A 136 -6.75 -1.37 4.22
CA LYS A 136 -6.31 -2.77 4.12
C LYS A 136 -4.80 -2.96 4.30
N ASN A 137 -4.03 -1.88 4.57
CA ASN A 137 -2.57 -1.89 4.65
C ASN A 137 -1.91 -2.53 3.41
N ALA A 138 -2.38 -2.19 2.23
CA ALA A 138 -1.79 -2.66 0.99
C ALA A 138 -0.43 -2.01 0.75
N SER A 139 0.59 -2.82 0.41
CA SER A 139 1.92 -2.32 0.04
C SER A 139 1.97 -1.83 -1.41
N ASP A 140 1.22 -2.50 -2.30
CA ASP A 140 1.20 -2.16 -3.72
C ASP A 140 -0.25 -2.22 -4.25
N ILE A 141 -0.59 -1.31 -5.17
CA ILE A 141 -1.83 -1.29 -5.93
C ILE A 141 -1.47 -1.59 -7.38
N HIS A 142 -2.02 -2.66 -7.92
CA HIS A 142 -1.87 -3.04 -9.32
C HIS A 142 -3.14 -2.67 -10.07
N LEU A 143 -2.99 -1.88 -11.12
CA LEU A 143 -4.06 -1.47 -12.03
C LEU A 143 -3.72 -2.06 -13.41
N GLU A 144 -4.55 -2.96 -13.90
CA GLU A 144 -4.23 -3.80 -15.05
C GLU A 144 -5.32 -3.75 -16.10
N THR A 145 -4.96 -3.30 -17.30
CA THR A 145 -5.86 -3.32 -18.45
C THR A 145 -5.84 -4.72 -19.07
N LEU A 146 -6.99 -5.38 -19.09
CA LEU A 146 -7.19 -6.69 -19.70
C LEU A 146 -8.06 -6.58 -20.96
N ALA A 147 -8.34 -7.70 -21.62
CA ALA A 147 -9.12 -7.73 -22.87
C ALA A 147 -10.47 -7.02 -22.73
N ASP A 148 -11.26 -7.37 -21.71
CA ASP A 148 -12.63 -6.92 -21.55
C ASP A 148 -12.88 -6.12 -20.25
N GLN A 149 -11.88 -5.99 -19.38
CA GLN A 149 -12.05 -5.38 -18.07
C GLN A 149 -10.80 -4.64 -17.62
N PHE A 150 -10.98 -3.77 -16.63
CA PHE A 150 -9.91 -3.12 -15.89
C PHE A 150 -9.89 -3.69 -14.48
N GLN A 151 -8.77 -4.37 -14.13
CA GLN A 151 -8.62 -5.06 -12.86
C GLN A 151 -7.77 -4.26 -11.88
N VAL A 152 -8.25 -4.11 -10.66
CA VAL A 152 -7.49 -3.61 -9.53
C VAL A 152 -7.16 -4.76 -8.60
N ARG A 153 -5.89 -4.88 -8.19
CA ARG A 153 -5.43 -5.84 -7.19
C ARG A 153 -4.57 -5.15 -6.16
N PHE A 154 -4.80 -5.46 -4.91
CA PHE A 154 -3.98 -4.99 -3.81
C PHE A 154 -3.00 -6.08 -3.37
N ARG A 155 -1.75 -5.70 -3.11
CA ARG A 155 -0.82 -6.59 -2.43
C ARG A 155 -0.92 -6.36 -0.92
N ILE A 156 -1.52 -7.31 -0.23
CA ILE A 156 -1.74 -7.26 1.22
C ILE A 156 -0.99 -8.42 1.85
N ASP A 157 -0.14 -8.13 2.84
CA ASP A 157 0.71 -9.13 3.48
C ASP A 157 1.49 -10.02 2.49
N GLY A 158 1.95 -9.40 1.37
CA GLY A 158 2.74 -10.06 0.32
C GLY A 158 1.92 -10.85 -0.72
N VAL A 159 0.59 -10.93 -0.60
CA VAL A 159 -0.29 -11.67 -1.51
C VAL A 159 -1.19 -10.71 -2.29
N LEU A 160 -1.29 -10.91 -3.62
CA LEU A 160 -2.20 -10.14 -4.46
C LEU A 160 -3.64 -10.57 -4.25
N GLN A 161 -4.51 -9.61 -4.03
CA GLN A 161 -5.94 -9.80 -3.81
C GLN A 161 -6.75 -8.96 -4.79
N PRO A 162 -7.64 -9.58 -5.58
CA PRO A 162 -8.49 -8.85 -6.49
C PRO A 162 -9.47 -7.96 -5.71
N GLN A 163 -9.71 -6.78 -6.25
CA GLN A 163 -10.75 -5.85 -5.82
C GLN A 163 -11.91 -5.92 -6.83
N PRO A 164 -13.07 -5.31 -6.54
CA PRO A 164 -14.18 -5.26 -7.48
C PRO A 164 -13.72 -4.75 -8.85
N LEU A 165 -14.25 -5.35 -9.91
CA LEU A 165 -13.90 -5.01 -11.29
C LEU A 165 -14.40 -3.61 -11.64
N ILE A 166 -13.60 -2.90 -12.42
CA ILE A 166 -13.95 -1.59 -12.96
C ILE A 166 -14.21 -1.73 -14.45
N ASN A 167 -15.18 -0.99 -14.96
CA ASN A 167 -15.46 -0.96 -16.40
C ASN A 167 -14.22 -0.44 -17.16
N LYS A 168 -13.85 -1.15 -18.23
CA LYS A 168 -12.69 -0.82 -19.07
C LYS A 168 -12.74 0.61 -19.65
N ILE A 169 -13.93 1.18 -19.81
CA ILE A 169 -14.11 2.57 -20.30
C ILE A 169 -13.36 3.59 -19.45
N PHE A 170 -13.18 3.34 -18.15
CA PHE A 170 -12.44 4.22 -17.25
C PHE A 170 -10.93 4.03 -17.29
N ALA A 171 -10.42 2.95 -17.92
CA ALA A 171 -9.01 2.58 -17.87
C ALA A 171 -8.07 3.72 -18.32
N ASN A 172 -8.30 4.25 -19.53
CA ASN A 172 -7.44 5.30 -20.08
C ASN A 172 -7.50 6.58 -19.24
N ARG A 173 -8.68 6.96 -18.75
CA ARG A 173 -8.87 8.16 -17.91
C ARG A 173 -8.16 8.00 -16.56
N ILE A 174 -8.24 6.83 -15.94
CA ILE A 174 -7.53 6.49 -14.69
C ILE A 174 -6.02 6.57 -14.91
N ILE A 175 -5.52 5.97 -16.00
CA ILE A 175 -4.10 5.95 -16.36
C ILE A 175 -3.60 7.38 -16.60
N SER A 176 -4.29 8.16 -17.43
CA SER A 176 -3.96 9.57 -17.72
C SER A 176 -3.92 10.40 -16.43
N ARG A 177 -4.92 10.23 -15.55
CA ARG A 177 -4.96 10.96 -14.28
C ARG A 177 -3.79 10.59 -13.36
N LEU A 178 -3.42 9.32 -13.28
CA LEU A 178 -2.26 8.86 -12.50
C LEU A 178 -0.95 9.39 -13.05
N LYS A 179 -0.78 9.41 -14.38
CA LYS A 179 0.38 10.02 -15.03
C LYS A 179 0.46 11.52 -14.71
N LEU A 180 -0.67 12.23 -14.78
CA LEU A 180 -0.74 13.66 -14.42
C LEU A 180 -0.32 13.89 -12.96
N LEU A 181 -0.84 13.11 -12.02
CA LEU A 181 -0.45 13.20 -10.61
C LEU A 181 1.05 12.99 -10.40
N ALA A 182 1.62 12.04 -11.14
CA ALA A 182 3.05 11.70 -11.07
C ALA A 182 3.94 12.58 -11.96
N LYS A 183 3.38 13.59 -12.65
CA LYS A 183 4.06 14.50 -13.59
C LYS A 183 4.75 13.75 -14.74
N LEU A 184 4.11 12.69 -15.24
CA LEU A 184 4.58 11.88 -16.36
C LEU A 184 3.94 12.36 -17.68
N ASP A 185 4.54 11.94 -18.80
CA ASP A 185 3.99 12.22 -20.14
C ASP A 185 2.73 11.38 -20.38
N ILE A 186 1.59 12.05 -20.52
CA ILE A 186 0.29 11.43 -20.78
C ILE A 186 0.20 10.89 -22.21
N SER A 187 0.91 11.52 -23.15
CA SER A 187 0.89 11.15 -24.56
C SER A 187 1.74 9.91 -24.90
N GLU A 188 2.78 9.64 -24.11
CA GLU A 188 3.66 8.49 -24.30
C GLU A 188 3.10 7.26 -23.59
N ASN A 189 2.63 6.28 -24.35
CA ASN A 189 2.05 5.03 -23.87
C ASN A 189 2.79 3.77 -24.35
N ARG A 190 3.93 3.93 -25.04
CA ARG A 190 4.75 2.86 -25.64
C ARG A 190 5.99 2.55 -24.81
N LEU A 191 6.41 3.47 -23.95
CA LEU A 191 7.59 3.31 -23.11
C LEU A 191 7.20 3.29 -21.63
N PRO A 192 7.89 2.49 -20.79
CA PRO A 192 7.72 2.56 -19.34
C PRO A 192 8.08 3.93 -18.80
N GLN A 193 7.37 4.38 -17.79
CA GLN A 193 7.64 5.62 -17.08
C GLN A 193 7.55 5.39 -15.58
N ASP A 194 8.41 6.07 -14.82
CA ASP A 194 8.43 6.04 -13.37
C ASP A 194 8.23 7.45 -12.81
N GLY A 195 7.43 7.57 -11.77
CA GLY A 195 7.13 8.85 -11.13
C GLY A 195 6.75 8.72 -9.66
N ARG A 196 6.50 9.87 -9.03
CA ARG A 196 6.10 9.95 -7.63
C ARG A 196 5.02 11.01 -7.46
N PHE A 197 4.09 10.78 -6.56
CA PHE A 197 3.12 11.78 -6.15
C PHE A 197 2.68 11.56 -4.71
N GLN A 198 2.19 12.64 -4.10
CA GLN A 198 1.61 12.59 -2.77
C GLN A 198 0.08 12.58 -2.87
N PHE A 199 -0.54 11.78 -2.03
CA PHE A 199 -1.98 11.71 -1.88
C PHE A 199 -2.34 12.07 -0.44
N LYS A 200 -3.19 13.09 -0.28
CA LYS A 200 -3.73 13.47 1.02
C LYS A 200 -5.03 12.71 1.25
N THR A 201 -5.07 11.92 2.31
CA THR A 201 -6.27 11.17 2.70
C THR A 201 -7.33 12.09 3.31
N THR A 202 -8.57 11.60 3.41
CA THR A 202 -9.65 12.30 4.13
C THR A 202 -9.32 12.53 5.61
N PHE A 203 -8.43 11.73 6.20
CA PHE A 203 -7.99 11.86 7.61
C PHE A 203 -6.72 12.71 7.77
N SER A 204 -6.32 13.45 6.72
CA SER A 204 -5.14 14.33 6.70
C SER A 204 -3.77 13.62 6.72
N ASP A 205 -3.72 12.29 6.64
CA ASP A 205 -2.47 11.56 6.42
C ASP A 205 -1.97 11.82 4.99
N ILE A 206 -0.68 12.04 4.82
CA ILE A 206 -0.05 12.16 3.50
C ILE A 206 0.62 10.84 3.18
N LEU A 207 0.24 10.26 2.03
CA LEU A 207 0.86 9.06 1.48
C LEU A 207 1.72 9.42 0.28
N ASP A 208 2.95 8.93 0.28
CA ASP A 208 3.82 8.99 -0.89
C ASP A 208 3.62 7.73 -1.74
N PHE A 209 3.31 7.94 -3.03
CA PHE A 209 3.23 6.85 -4.00
C PHE A 209 4.36 6.92 -4.99
N ARG A 210 5.04 5.79 -5.20
CA ARG A 210 5.85 5.54 -6.38
C ARG A 210 5.01 4.87 -7.42
N LEU A 211 4.99 5.41 -8.61
CA LEU A 211 4.23 4.94 -9.75
C LEU A 211 5.19 4.42 -10.82
N SER A 212 4.91 3.22 -11.34
CA SER A 212 5.57 2.69 -12.53
C SER A 212 4.51 2.28 -13.55
N THR A 213 4.68 2.71 -14.80
CA THR A 213 3.83 2.32 -15.94
C THR A 213 4.54 1.29 -16.78
N LEU A 214 3.80 0.36 -17.34
CA LEU A 214 4.30 -0.65 -18.26
C LEU A 214 3.32 -0.82 -19.43
N PRO A 215 3.73 -0.59 -20.68
CA PRO A 215 2.94 -0.94 -21.86
C PRO A 215 2.65 -2.44 -21.91
N THR A 216 1.40 -2.79 -22.17
CA THR A 216 0.99 -4.19 -22.37
C THR A 216 0.13 -4.32 -23.60
N HIS A 217 -0.18 -5.57 -24.01
CA HIS A 217 -0.98 -5.83 -25.20
C HIS A 217 -2.37 -5.16 -25.19
N TRP A 218 -2.99 -5.02 -24.02
CA TRP A 218 -4.36 -4.50 -23.88
C TRP A 218 -4.43 -3.06 -23.40
N GLY A 219 -3.29 -2.40 -23.21
CA GLY A 219 -3.13 -1.07 -22.68
C GLY A 219 -2.04 -1.01 -21.61
N GLU A 220 -1.91 0.11 -20.92
CA GLU A 220 -0.89 0.23 -19.89
C GLU A 220 -1.32 -0.46 -18.58
N LYS A 221 -0.35 -1.05 -17.92
CA LYS A 221 -0.43 -1.49 -16.53
C LYS A 221 0.26 -0.45 -15.65
N ILE A 222 -0.32 -0.17 -14.50
CA ILE A 222 0.30 0.69 -13.47
C ILE A 222 0.47 -0.10 -12.19
N VAL A 223 1.60 0.10 -11.54
CA VAL A 223 1.85 -0.33 -10.16
C VAL A 223 2.15 0.89 -9.32
N LEU A 224 1.40 1.05 -8.24
CA LEU A 224 1.63 2.07 -7.23
C LEU A 224 2.15 1.38 -5.97
N ARG A 225 3.32 1.79 -5.50
CA ARG A 225 3.86 1.39 -4.21
C ARG A 225 3.61 2.48 -3.19
N ALA A 226 2.86 2.16 -2.14
CA ALA A 226 2.64 3.08 -1.03
C ALA A 226 3.86 3.08 -0.10
N GLN A 227 4.49 4.24 0.07
CA GLN A 227 5.50 4.44 1.11
C GLN A 227 4.78 4.87 2.38
N GLN A 228 4.89 4.08 3.42
CA GLN A 228 4.37 4.44 4.74
C GLN A 228 5.47 5.15 5.51
N ASN A 229 5.34 6.47 5.67
CA ASN A 229 6.28 7.29 6.43
C ASN A 229 6.08 7.16 7.95
N LYS A 230 5.52 6.06 8.44
CA LYS A 230 5.33 5.86 9.88
C LYS A 230 6.60 5.29 10.49
N PRO A 231 7.07 5.85 11.62
CA PRO A 231 8.20 5.28 12.35
C PRO A 231 7.94 3.81 12.65
N VAL A 232 8.97 2.98 12.48
CA VAL A 232 8.90 1.57 12.85
C VAL A 232 9.39 1.46 14.29
N GLU A 233 8.45 1.43 15.22
CA GLU A 233 8.74 1.18 16.64
C GLU A 233 8.55 -0.32 16.94
N LEU A 234 9.29 -1.19 16.23
CA LEU A 234 9.21 -2.62 16.48
C LEU A 234 10.38 -3.07 17.35
N SER A 235 10.06 -3.77 18.42
CA SER A 235 11.03 -4.53 19.20
C SER A 235 11.43 -5.83 18.48
N PHE A 236 12.56 -6.40 18.83
CA PHE A 236 13.00 -7.69 18.27
C PHE A 236 11.99 -8.82 18.52
N SER A 237 11.22 -8.77 19.61
CA SER A 237 10.16 -9.72 19.91
C SER A 237 8.99 -9.59 18.92
N GLU A 238 8.62 -8.37 18.54
CA GLU A 238 7.55 -8.11 17.58
C GLU A 238 7.92 -8.52 16.16
N LEU A 239 9.22 -8.52 15.84
CA LEU A 239 9.73 -9.12 14.59
C LEU A 239 9.49 -10.64 14.55
N GLY A 240 9.25 -11.28 15.71
CA GLY A 240 9.01 -12.72 15.83
C GLY A 240 10.28 -13.53 16.07
N MET A 241 11.36 -12.92 16.52
CA MET A 241 12.58 -13.62 16.95
C MET A 241 12.33 -14.34 18.28
N THR A 242 12.87 -15.54 18.43
CA THR A 242 12.91 -16.21 19.75
C THR A 242 13.86 -15.48 20.67
N GLU A 243 13.75 -15.69 21.99
CA GLU A 243 14.60 -15.05 22.96
C GLU A 243 16.11 -15.32 22.71
N ASN A 244 16.46 -16.56 22.36
CA ASN A 244 17.83 -16.93 22.00
C ASN A 244 18.31 -16.17 20.75
N GLN A 245 17.44 -15.98 19.74
CA GLN A 245 17.77 -15.23 18.54
C GLN A 245 17.94 -13.73 18.84
N GLN A 246 17.10 -13.16 19.69
CA GLN A 246 17.23 -11.78 20.15
C GLN A 246 18.55 -11.55 20.87
N GLN A 247 18.88 -12.42 21.84
CA GLN A 247 20.14 -12.35 22.57
C GLN A 247 21.38 -12.51 21.67
N ALA A 248 21.31 -13.40 20.68
CA ALA A 248 22.40 -13.57 19.70
C ALA A 248 22.57 -12.32 18.83
N PHE A 249 21.47 -11.71 18.38
CA PHE A 249 21.50 -10.49 17.59
C PHE A 249 22.02 -9.31 18.42
N GLN A 250 21.52 -9.11 19.64
CA GLN A 250 22.00 -8.06 20.54
C GLN A 250 23.48 -8.22 20.89
N ARG A 251 23.95 -9.45 21.11
CA ARG A 251 25.41 -9.72 21.33
C ARG A 251 26.24 -9.31 20.13
N ALA A 252 25.78 -9.60 18.90
CA ALA A 252 26.48 -9.17 17.69
C ALA A 252 26.45 -7.65 17.52
N LEU A 253 25.32 -7.00 17.80
CA LEU A 253 25.15 -5.54 17.74
C LEU A 253 25.98 -4.80 18.80
N SER A 254 26.30 -5.45 19.92
CA SER A 254 27.15 -4.88 21.00
C SER A 254 28.64 -4.97 20.71
N GLN A 255 29.05 -5.60 19.60
CA GLN A 255 30.48 -5.62 19.23
C GLN A 255 30.91 -4.25 18.72
N PRO A 256 32.14 -3.82 19.04
CA PRO A 256 32.63 -2.52 18.60
C PRO A 256 32.87 -2.46 17.08
N GLN A 257 33.12 -3.60 16.45
CA GLN A 257 33.41 -3.72 15.04
C GLN A 257 33.00 -5.09 14.51
N GLY A 258 32.78 -5.20 13.20
CA GLY A 258 32.46 -6.45 12.53
C GLY A 258 31.30 -6.28 11.54
N LEU A 259 30.96 -7.35 10.83
CA LEU A 259 29.92 -7.36 9.79
C LEU A 259 28.73 -8.19 10.24
N ILE A 260 27.55 -7.62 10.16
CA ILE A 260 26.27 -8.29 10.37
C ILE A 260 25.50 -8.27 9.04
N LEU A 261 25.04 -9.43 8.59
CA LEU A 261 24.32 -9.57 7.34
C LEU A 261 22.89 -10.07 7.56
N VAL A 262 21.91 -9.37 6.98
CA VAL A 262 20.54 -9.85 6.90
C VAL A 262 20.26 -10.27 5.46
N THR A 263 19.85 -11.52 5.25
CA THR A 263 19.67 -12.08 3.92
C THR A 263 18.26 -12.64 3.68
N GLY A 264 17.88 -12.69 2.43
CA GLY A 264 16.56 -13.17 1.99
C GLY A 264 16.08 -12.49 0.71
N PRO A 265 15.00 -12.96 0.09
CA PRO A 265 14.43 -12.35 -1.11
C PRO A 265 13.86 -10.96 -0.81
N THR A 266 13.50 -10.25 -1.87
CA THR A 266 12.75 -8.99 -1.76
C THR A 266 11.43 -9.21 -1.02
N GLY A 267 11.08 -8.31 -0.11
CA GLY A 267 9.86 -8.41 0.70
C GLY A 267 9.96 -9.38 1.89
N SER A 268 11.16 -9.91 2.23
CA SER A 268 11.35 -10.74 3.43
C SER A 268 11.48 -9.95 4.73
N GLY A 269 11.42 -8.60 4.69
CA GLY A 269 11.47 -7.74 5.86
C GLY A 269 12.87 -7.35 6.33
N LYS A 270 13.90 -7.50 5.49
CA LYS A 270 15.32 -7.19 5.83
C LYS A 270 15.49 -5.77 6.36
N SER A 271 14.96 -4.77 5.63
CA SER A 271 15.06 -3.35 6.01
C SER A 271 14.49 -3.09 7.40
N ILE A 272 13.32 -3.65 7.70
CA ILE A 272 12.68 -3.50 9.02
C ILE A 272 13.56 -4.08 10.13
N SER A 273 14.15 -5.27 9.93
CA SER A 273 15.06 -5.86 10.93
C SER A 273 16.32 -5.02 11.13
N LEU A 274 16.86 -4.42 10.05
CA LEU A 274 18.00 -3.51 10.15
C LEU A 274 17.60 -2.19 10.84
N TYR A 275 16.46 -1.60 10.49
CA TYR A 275 15.98 -0.37 11.13
C TYR A 275 15.72 -0.57 12.63
N THR A 276 15.13 -1.71 13.02
CA THR A 276 14.99 -2.08 14.45
C THR A 276 16.35 -2.19 15.14
N ALA A 277 17.35 -2.76 14.46
CA ALA A 277 18.71 -2.84 14.99
C ALA A 277 19.36 -1.45 15.11
N LEU A 278 19.20 -0.58 14.10
CA LEU A 278 19.70 0.79 14.14
C LEU A 278 19.05 1.61 15.24
N GLN A 279 17.74 1.50 15.43
CA GLN A 279 17.04 2.17 16.55
C GLN A 279 17.54 1.69 17.92
N TRP A 280 17.80 0.39 18.07
CA TRP A 280 18.36 -0.16 19.31
C TRP A 280 19.79 0.35 19.58
N LEU A 281 20.59 0.59 18.52
CA LEU A 281 21.95 1.12 18.59
C LEU A 281 22.01 2.65 18.74
N ASN A 282 20.90 3.34 18.43
CA ASN A 282 20.86 4.81 18.34
C ASN A 282 20.87 5.45 19.73
N THR A 283 22.07 5.71 20.20
CA THR A 283 22.33 6.42 21.47
C THR A 283 23.11 7.71 21.17
N PRO A 284 23.03 8.75 22.03
CA PRO A 284 23.67 10.03 21.77
C PRO A 284 25.19 10.00 21.58
N ASP A 285 25.86 8.93 22.01
CA ASP A 285 27.30 8.69 21.88
C ASP A 285 27.69 7.92 20.62
N LYS A 286 26.73 7.58 19.75
CA LYS A 286 26.97 6.80 18.53
C LYS A 286 26.67 7.60 17.27
N HIS A 287 27.65 7.65 16.36
CA HIS A 287 27.46 8.22 15.03
C HIS A 287 27.10 7.12 14.04
N ILE A 288 25.83 7.12 13.59
CA ILE A 288 25.26 6.11 12.70
C ILE A 288 25.03 6.72 11.32
N MET A 289 25.56 6.08 10.29
CA MET A 289 25.35 6.50 8.89
C MET A 289 24.79 5.37 8.04
N THR A 290 23.85 5.70 7.13
CA THR A 290 23.27 4.73 6.22
C THR A 290 23.38 5.15 4.76
N ALA A 291 23.58 4.17 3.86
CA ALA A 291 23.48 4.33 2.42
C ALA A 291 22.37 3.43 1.89
N GLU A 292 21.34 4.01 1.23
CA GLU A 292 20.10 3.31 0.91
C GLU A 292 19.62 3.58 -0.53
N ASP A 293 18.88 2.63 -1.11
CA ASP A 293 18.31 2.70 -2.48
C ASP A 293 16.86 2.22 -2.53
N PRO A 294 15.93 3.07 -2.22
CA PRO A 294 16.01 4.35 -1.52
C PRO A 294 15.85 4.20 0.00
N ILE A 295 15.85 5.33 0.72
CA ILE A 295 15.40 5.40 2.11
C ILE A 295 13.92 5.03 2.14
N GLU A 296 13.59 3.97 2.92
CA GLU A 296 12.21 3.48 3.06
C GLU A 296 11.47 4.18 4.21
N ILE A 297 12.17 4.50 5.30
CA ILE A 297 11.64 5.13 6.52
C ILE A 297 12.71 6.05 7.08
N GLU A 298 12.32 7.25 7.44
CA GLU A 298 13.20 8.21 8.12
C GLU A 298 13.38 7.81 9.59
N LEU A 299 14.62 7.82 10.06
CA LEU A 299 14.99 7.47 11.42
C LEU A 299 15.66 8.69 12.10
N ASP A 300 15.03 9.17 13.15
CA ASP A 300 15.56 10.30 13.91
C ASP A 300 16.92 9.98 14.52
N GLY A 301 17.85 10.93 14.47
CA GLY A 301 19.19 10.79 15.04
C GLY A 301 20.18 9.96 14.20
N ILE A 302 19.80 9.52 13.00
CA ILE A 302 20.64 8.75 12.08
C ILE A 302 20.86 9.53 10.79
N VAL A 303 22.10 9.56 10.31
CA VAL A 303 22.46 10.21 9.05
C VAL A 303 22.19 9.25 7.90
N GLN A 304 21.04 9.42 7.25
CA GLN A 304 20.63 8.58 6.12
C GLN A 304 20.97 9.25 4.80
N SER A 305 21.66 8.53 3.91
CA SER A 305 22.05 8.99 2.57
C SER A 305 21.42 8.11 1.51
N GLN A 306 20.71 8.72 0.56
CA GLN A 306 20.12 8.01 -0.57
C GLN A 306 21.05 8.03 -1.76
N ILE A 307 21.24 6.90 -2.44
CA ILE A 307 21.99 6.85 -3.69
C ILE A 307 21.29 7.63 -4.78
N ASN A 308 22.07 8.21 -5.68
CA ASN A 308 21.60 8.93 -6.85
C ASN A 308 22.51 8.63 -8.06
N PRO A 309 22.19 7.58 -8.84
CA PRO A 309 23.02 7.18 -9.99
C PRO A 309 23.15 8.26 -11.05
N GLN A 310 22.18 9.17 -11.18
CA GLN A 310 22.20 10.23 -12.19
C GLN A 310 23.37 11.20 -12.01
N ILE A 311 23.84 11.40 -10.77
CA ILE A 311 24.98 12.23 -10.43
C ILE A 311 26.20 11.40 -10.01
N GLY A 312 26.18 10.08 -10.23
CA GLY A 312 27.25 9.16 -9.86
C GLY A 312 27.43 8.95 -8.36
N LEU A 313 26.37 9.17 -7.55
CA LEU A 313 26.37 8.89 -6.12
C LEU A 313 25.85 7.47 -5.88
N ASP A 314 26.74 6.50 -5.90
CA ASP A 314 26.49 5.07 -5.68
C ASP A 314 26.90 4.61 -4.27
N PHE A 315 26.64 3.33 -3.96
CA PHE A 315 27.01 2.74 -2.67
C PHE A 315 28.52 2.81 -2.38
N ASN A 316 29.35 2.56 -3.38
CA ASN A 316 30.80 2.54 -3.21
C ASN A 316 31.34 3.93 -2.88
N ARG A 317 30.83 4.96 -3.55
CA ARG A 317 31.21 6.35 -3.30
C ARG A 317 30.75 6.83 -1.93
N LEU A 318 29.51 6.51 -1.52
CA LEU A 318 29.00 6.83 -0.19
C LEU A 318 29.84 6.13 0.90
N LEU A 319 30.07 4.84 0.77
CA LEU A 319 30.82 4.07 1.77
C LEU A 319 32.27 4.57 1.95
N ARG A 320 32.96 4.89 0.84
CA ARG A 320 34.31 5.53 0.93
C ARG A 320 34.25 6.90 1.59
N THR A 321 33.14 7.63 1.43
CA THR A 321 32.96 8.93 2.07
C THR A 321 32.69 8.78 3.56
N PHE A 322 31.86 7.82 3.96
CA PHE A 322 31.55 7.55 5.36
C PHE A 322 32.80 7.27 6.19
N LEU A 323 33.77 6.50 5.67
CA LEU A 323 35.04 6.22 6.34
C LEU A 323 35.89 7.47 6.67
N ARG A 324 35.49 8.66 6.18
CA ARG A 324 36.13 9.97 6.50
C ARG A 324 35.20 10.88 7.30
N GLN A 325 34.06 10.37 7.75
CA GLN A 325 33.05 11.11 8.51
C GLN A 325 32.93 10.64 9.96
N ASP A 326 33.93 9.86 10.42
CA ASP A 326 34.02 9.33 11.80
C ASP A 326 32.77 8.60 12.27
N PRO A 327 32.25 7.59 11.52
CA PRO A 327 31.11 6.82 11.95
C PRO A 327 31.51 5.71 12.91
N ASP A 328 30.66 5.40 13.91
CA ASP A 328 30.79 4.17 14.71
C ASP A 328 30.10 3.00 13.99
N ILE A 329 28.95 3.28 13.35
CA ILE A 329 28.05 2.28 12.74
C ILE A 329 27.71 2.70 11.33
N ILE A 330 27.86 1.76 10.40
CA ILE A 330 27.56 1.96 8.98
C ILE A 330 26.52 0.93 8.56
N MET A 331 25.40 1.38 7.95
CA MET A 331 24.46 0.48 7.30
C MET A 331 24.50 0.68 5.78
N LEU A 332 24.70 -0.41 5.05
CA LEU A 332 24.58 -0.46 3.60
C LEU A 332 23.28 -1.17 3.24
N GLY A 333 22.45 -0.54 2.42
CA GLY A 333 21.22 -1.13 1.94
C GLY A 333 21.45 -2.54 1.41
N GLU A 334 22.45 -2.73 0.57
CA GLU A 334 22.87 -4.05 0.08
C GLU A 334 24.30 -4.08 -0.44
N ILE A 335 24.90 -5.27 -0.42
CA ILE A 335 26.18 -5.60 -1.08
C ILE A 335 25.85 -6.30 -2.41
N ARG A 336 26.16 -5.62 -3.53
CA ARG A 336 25.85 -6.13 -4.89
C ARG A 336 27.07 -6.70 -5.61
N ASP A 337 28.23 -6.13 -5.39
CA ASP A 337 29.45 -6.36 -6.15
C ASP A 337 30.68 -6.57 -5.26
N GLU A 338 31.80 -6.96 -5.88
CA GLU A 338 33.08 -7.19 -5.20
C GLU A 338 33.56 -5.93 -4.48
N GLU A 339 33.43 -4.75 -5.11
CA GLU A 339 33.96 -3.51 -4.56
C GLU A 339 33.24 -3.12 -3.26
N SER A 340 31.91 -3.13 -3.25
CA SER A 340 31.10 -2.87 -2.05
C SER A 340 31.39 -3.87 -0.94
N ALA A 341 31.54 -5.17 -1.30
CA ALA A 341 31.90 -6.22 -0.36
C ALA A 341 33.27 -5.95 0.30
N ARG A 342 34.31 -5.65 -0.49
CA ARG A 342 35.65 -5.35 0.02
C ARG A 342 35.70 -4.14 0.93
N ILE A 343 35.02 -3.04 0.56
CA ILE A 343 34.98 -1.82 1.38
C ILE A 343 34.22 -2.08 2.69
N ALA A 344 33.10 -2.79 2.64
CA ALA A 344 32.32 -3.15 3.83
C ALA A 344 33.11 -4.01 4.82
N LEU A 345 33.83 -5.04 4.31
CA LEU A 345 34.63 -5.88 5.15
C LEU A 345 35.86 -5.11 5.74
N ARG A 346 36.47 -4.24 4.94
CA ARG A 346 37.54 -3.37 5.42
C ARG A 346 37.08 -2.45 6.55
N ALA A 347 35.90 -1.83 6.39
CA ALA A 347 35.28 -1.02 7.43
C ALA A 347 35.06 -1.84 8.72
N ALA A 348 34.52 -3.05 8.57
CA ALA A 348 34.30 -3.99 9.67
C ALA A 348 35.57 -4.45 10.38
N GLN A 349 36.71 -4.41 9.70
CA GLN A 349 38.07 -4.75 10.28
C GLN A 349 38.75 -3.55 10.91
N THR A 350 38.32 -2.33 10.58
CA THR A 350 39.01 -1.08 10.98
C THR A 350 38.21 -0.25 11.98
N GLY A 351 37.45 -0.89 12.85
CA GLY A 351 36.80 -0.21 13.98
C GLY A 351 35.36 0.13 13.82
N HIS A 352 34.69 -0.32 12.75
CA HIS A 352 33.29 0.02 12.51
C HIS A 352 32.38 -1.21 12.63
N LEU A 353 31.20 -1.04 13.21
CA LEU A 353 30.10 -2.02 13.09
C LEU A 353 29.38 -1.80 11.79
N VAL A 354 29.42 -2.78 10.89
CA VAL A 354 28.79 -2.71 9.56
C VAL A 354 27.58 -3.62 9.49
N LEU A 355 26.44 -3.08 9.13
CA LEU A 355 25.20 -3.81 8.87
C LEU A 355 24.91 -3.76 7.37
N SER A 356 24.52 -4.88 6.76
CA SER A 356 24.15 -4.87 5.35
C SER A 356 23.19 -6.00 4.99
N THR A 357 22.72 -5.99 3.73
CA THR A 357 21.91 -7.10 3.20
C THR A 357 22.60 -7.82 2.05
N LEU A 358 22.24 -9.09 1.90
CA LEU A 358 22.53 -9.91 0.74
C LEU A 358 21.26 -10.60 0.22
N HIS A 359 21.28 -11.00 -1.05
CA HIS A 359 20.21 -11.78 -1.64
C HIS A 359 20.62 -13.26 -1.71
N THR A 360 20.46 -13.99 -0.61
CA THR A 360 20.68 -15.45 -0.55
C THR A 360 19.50 -16.17 0.09
N ASN A 361 19.38 -17.47 -0.17
CA ASN A 361 18.22 -18.26 0.25
C ASN A 361 18.29 -18.69 1.73
N ASN A 362 19.47 -18.83 2.29
CA ASN A 362 19.70 -19.22 3.68
C ASN A 362 20.97 -18.54 4.20
N ALA A 363 21.23 -18.68 5.49
CA ALA A 363 22.38 -18.03 6.13
C ALA A 363 23.73 -18.59 5.66
N ILE A 364 23.83 -19.90 5.41
CA ILE A 364 25.06 -20.55 4.96
C ILE A 364 25.45 -20.06 3.55
N SER A 365 24.47 -19.90 2.67
CA SER A 365 24.70 -19.41 1.31
C SER A 365 25.24 -17.97 1.25
N ALA A 366 25.14 -17.19 2.34
CA ALA A 366 25.72 -15.86 2.39
C ALA A 366 27.25 -15.90 2.34
N ILE A 367 27.87 -16.90 2.99
CA ILE A 367 29.32 -17.11 2.94
C ILE A 367 29.76 -17.42 1.51
N SER A 368 29.11 -18.39 0.87
CA SER A 368 29.39 -18.74 -0.53
C SER A 368 29.21 -17.54 -1.46
N ARG A 369 28.22 -16.68 -1.18
CA ARG A 369 28.00 -15.47 -1.97
C ARG A 369 29.14 -14.45 -1.81
N LEU A 370 29.62 -14.23 -0.59
CA LEU A 370 30.78 -13.38 -0.36
C LEU A 370 32.03 -13.91 -1.08
N GLN A 371 32.25 -15.23 -1.05
CA GLN A 371 33.36 -15.88 -1.79
C GLN A 371 33.20 -15.68 -3.32
N GLN A 372 31.99 -15.81 -3.86
CA GLN A 372 31.72 -15.53 -5.29
C GLN A 372 31.98 -14.05 -5.64
N LEU A 373 31.83 -13.14 -4.69
CA LEU A 373 32.19 -11.73 -4.82
C LEU A 373 33.72 -11.48 -4.63
N GLY A 374 34.52 -12.52 -4.62
CA GLY A 374 36.00 -12.41 -4.56
C GLY A 374 36.56 -12.22 -3.17
N ILE A 375 35.78 -12.38 -2.10
CA ILE A 375 36.24 -12.24 -0.73
C ILE A 375 36.85 -13.56 -0.26
N GLN A 376 38.03 -13.51 0.33
CA GLN A 376 38.73 -14.70 0.82
C GLN A 376 38.08 -15.20 2.12
N GLN A 377 38.19 -16.51 2.34
CA GLN A 377 37.59 -17.15 3.51
C GLN A 377 38.11 -16.52 4.84
N TYR A 378 39.40 -16.26 4.95
CA TYR A 378 39.99 -15.66 6.15
C TYR A 378 39.50 -14.22 6.42
N GLU A 379 39.18 -13.45 5.37
CA GLU A 379 38.61 -12.10 5.51
C GLU A 379 37.21 -12.17 6.08
N ILE A 380 36.41 -13.16 5.61
CA ILE A 380 35.06 -13.39 6.12
C ILE A 380 35.12 -13.80 7.60
N GLU A 381 35.99 -14.76 7.94
CA GLU A 381 36.12 -15.30 9.28
C GLU A 381 36.53 -14.24 10.31
N ASN A 382 37.40 -13.29 9.91
CA ASN A 382 37.86 -12.21 10.78
C ASN A 382 36.87 -11.04 10.93
N SER A 383 35.81 -10.97 10.09
CA SER A 383 34.94 -9.81 10.05
C SER A 383 33.48 -10.15 10.36
N LEU A 384 33.03 -11.33 9.93
CA LEU A 384 31.64 -11.71 9.99
C LEU A 384 31.21 -12.14 11.39
N LEU A 385 30.33 -11.39 12.03
CA LEU A 385 29.79 -11.69 13.36
C LEU A 385 28.53 -12.56 13.27
N LEU A 386 27.60 -12.21 12.37
CA LEU A 386 26.29 -12.83 12.30
C LEU A 386 25.70 -12.74 10.91
N VAL A 387 25.07 -13.81 10.45
CA VAL A 387 24.18 -13.82 9.29
C VAL A 387 22.77 -14.23 9.75
N ILE A 388 21.81 -13.43 9.37
CA ILE A 388 20.38 -13.67 9.64
C ILE A 388 19.68 -13.91 8.30
N ALA A 389 19.30 -15.14 8.01
CA ALA A 389 18.41 -15.41 6.90
C ALA A 389 16.95 -15.28 7.36
N GLN A 390 16.16 -14.55 6.58
CA GLN A 390 14.81 -14.13 6.98
C GLN A 390 13.77 -14.41 5.89
N ARG A 391 12.60 -14.87 6.33
CA ARG A 391 11.34 -14.94 5.55
C ARG A 391 10.21 -14.33 6.35
N LEU A 392 9.18 -13.85 5.67
CA LEU A 392 7.92 -13.43 6.29
C LEU A 392 6.82 -14.42 5.94
N VAL A 393 6.11 -14.90 6.95
CA VAL A 393 4.88 -15.67 6.82
C VAL A 393 3.71 -14.86 7.36
N ARG A 394 2.52 -15.07 6.80
CA ARG A 394 1.31 -14.39 7.29
C ARG A 394 0.89 -15.00 8.62
N LYS A 395 0.44 -14.16 9.52
CA LYS A 395 -0.10 -14.58 10.81
C LYS A 395 -1.55 -15.00 10.65
N LEU A 396 -1.96 -16.08 11.30
CA LEU A 396 -3.37 -16.41 11.44
C LEU A 396 -4.10 -15.27 12.15
N CYS A 397 -5.29 -14.95 11.66
CA CYS A 397 -6.10 -13.89 12.24
C CYS A 397 -6.55 -14.28 13.66
N SER A 398 -6.28 -13.45 14.64
CA SER A 398 -6.65 -13.66 16.03
C SER A 398 -8.17 -13.69 16.27
N LYS A 399 -8.97 -13.04 15.37
CA LYS A 399 -10.43 -13.00 15.49
C LYS A 399 -11.11 -14.27 15.00
N CYS A 400 -10.63 -14.88 13.91
CA CYS A 400 -11.26 -16.06 13.31
C CYS A 400 -10.36 -17.30 13.35
N SER A 401 -9.14 -17.21 13.91
CA SER A 401 -8.18 -18.31 14.05
C SER A 401 -7.92 -19.07 12.74
N GLY A 402 -7.89 -18.35 11.61
CA GLY A 402 -7.69 -18.93 10.29
C GLY A 402 -8.96 -19.48 9.63
N ASN A 403 -10.08 -19.52 10.33
CA ASN A 403 -11.35 -19.95 9.75
C ASN A 403 -11.91 -18.86 8.83
N LEU A 404 -12.40 -19.27 7.64
CA LEU A 404 -13.04 -18.36 6.70
C LEU A 404 -14.44 -18.00 7.21
N VAL A 405 -14.55 -16.95 8.00
CA VAL A 405 -15.82 -16.40 8.47
C VAL A 405 -16.11 -15.14 7.68
N ASN A 406 -17.25 -15.09 6.99
CA ASN A 406 -17.65 -13.96 6.12
C ASN A 406 -17.76 -12.61 6.85
N SER A 407 -17.80 -12.60 8.17
CA SER A 407 -17.89 -11.40 9.01
C SER A 407 -16.54 -10.89 9.53
N CYS A 408 -15.41 -11.50 9.14
CA CYS A 408 -14.09 -11.10 9.59
C CYS A 408 -13.37 -10.22 8.55
N ASP A 409 -12.87 -9.06 8.97
CA ASP A 409 -12.09 -8.13 8.14
C ASP A 409 -10.67 -8.62 7.81
N CYS A 410 -10.39 -9.90 8.03
CA CYS A 410 -9.10 -10.48 7.71
C CYS A 410 -9.02 -10.95 6.26
N HIS A 411 -7.81 -11.23 5.78
CA HIS A 411 -7.55 -11.67 4.42
C HIS A 411 -7.40 -13.19 4.37
N GLN A 412 -8.50 -13.88 4.02
CA GLN A 412 -8.52 -15.36 3.91
C GLN A 412 -8.00 -16.08 5.17
N GLY A 413 -8.38 -15.62 6.34
CA GLY A 413 -7.94 -16.17 7.62
C GLY A 413 -6.61 -15.63 8.15
N TYR A 414 -5.95 -14.70 7.45
CA TYR A 414 -4.67 -14.12 7.88
C TYR A 414 -4.76 -12.61 8.11
N ARG A 415 -3.94 -12.11 9.03
CA ARG A 415 -3.80 -10.68 9.30
C ARG A 415 -2.40 -10.36 9.81
N GLY A 416 -1.65 -9.59 9.04
CA GLY A 416 -0.26 -9.23 9.33
C GLY A 416 0.73 -10.36 9.08
N ARG A 417 2.00 -10.10 9.35
CA ARG A 417 3.12 -11.00 9.06
C ARG A 417 3.99 -11.18 10.28
N ILE A 418 4.78 -12.26 10.30
CA ILE A 418 5.78 -12.55 11.32
C ILE A 418 7.03 -13.12 10.65
N GLY A 419 8.21 -12.80 11.20
CA GLY A 419 9.48 -13.29 10.69
C GLY A 419 9.73 -14.75 11.05
N VAL A 420 10.36 -15.48 10.13
CA VAL A 420 10.97 -16.80 10.31
C VAL A 420 12.44 -16.65 10.02
N TYR A 421 13.28 -17.11 10.93
CA TYR A 421 14.69 -16.80 10.94
C TYR A 421 15.57 -18.03 10.99
N GLN A 422 16.74 -17.96 10.34
CA GLN A 422 17.87 -18.85 10.51
C GLN A 422 19.10 -18.00 10.80
N PHE A 423 19.81 -18.27 11.89
CA PHE A 423 21.00 -17.57 12.29
C PHE A 423 22.24 -18.42 11.98
N LEU A 424 23.33 -17.75 11.66
CA LEU A 424 24.66 -18.30 11.52
C LEU A 424 25.64 -17.32 12.16
N TYR A 425 26.41 -17.75 13.12
CA TYR A 425 27.43 -16.92 13.78
C TYR A 425 28.78 -17.64 13.88
N TRP A 426 29.83 -16.85 13.98
CA TRP A 426 31.16 -17.38 14.09
C TRP A 426 31.54 -17.59 15.54
N GLN A 427 32.13 -18.75 15.88
CA GLN A 427 32.75 -19.04 17.16
C GLN A 427 34.18 -19.62 16.93
N GLN A 428 34.97 -19.76 17.98
CA GLN A 428 36.37 -20.15 17.92
C GLN A 428 36.70 -21.41 17.09
N ASN A 429 35.72 -22.25 16.83
CA ASN A 429 35.86 -23.51 16.08
C ASN A 429 35.12 -23.49 14.71
N GLY A 430 34.77 -22.33 14.18
CA GLY A 430 34.09 -22.19 12.91
C GLY A 430 32.65 -21.64 13.01
N TYR A 431 31.95 -21.62 11.87
CA TYR A 431 30.57 -21.17 11.86
C TYR A 431 29.67 -22.15 12.59
N GLN A 432 28.89 -21.63 13.54
CA GLN A 432 27.92 -22.42 14.29
C GLN A 432 26.50 -22.03 13.93
N THR A 433 25.69 -23.03 13.71
CA THR A 433 24.26 -22.91 13.49
C THR A 433 23.52 -23.67 14.60
N ASP A 434 23.68 -23.23 15.84
CA ASP A 434 22.85 -23.76 16.96
C ASP A 434 21.37 -23.43 16.75
N PHE A 435 21.09 -22.61 15.77
CA PHE A 435 19.76 -22.22 15.37
C PHE A 435 19.24 -23.11 14.27
N LYS A 436 17.97 -23.45 14.40
CA LYS A 436 17.24 -24.27 13.45
C LYS A 436 17.22 -23.60 12.07
N ASN A 437 17.14 -24.41 11.01
CA ASN A 437 16.94 -23.90 9.67
C ASN A 437 15.57 -23.19 9.55
N LEU A 438 15.37 -22.44 8.44
CA LEU A 438 14.16 -21.65 8.21
C LEU A 438 12.87 -22.51 8.32
N ARG A 439 12.89 -23.76 7.83
CA ARG A 439 11.71 -24.63 7.88
C ARG A 439 11.37 -25.06 9.30
N VAL A 440 12.36 -25.50 10.05
CA VAL A 440 12.16 -25.91 11.45
C VAL A 440 11.70 -24.73 12.29
N SER A 441 12.30 -23.55 12.10
CA SER A 441 11.88 -22.31 12.75
C SER A 441 10.44 -21.93 12.37
N GLY A 442 10.05 -22.15 11.11
CA GLY A 442 8.67 -21.93 10.64
C GLY A 442 7.67 -22.92 11.24
N LEU A 443 8.03 -24.21 11.34
CA LEU A 443 7.19 -25.24 11.97
C LEU A 443 6.95 -24.96 13.45
N GLU A 444 7.91 -24.39 14.17
CA GLU A 444 7.69 -23.93 15.55
C GLU A 444 6.60 -22.87 15.64
N LYS A 445 6.55 -21.93 14.69
CA LYS A 445 5.47 -20.94 14.63
C LYS A 445 4.13 -21.54 14.26
N VAL A 446 4.11 -22.61 13.44
CA VAL A 446 2.90 -23.39 13.17
C VAL A 446 2.42 -24.08 14.46
N ASN A 447 3.31 -24.72 15.20
CA ASN A 447 2.97 -25.38 16.46
C ASN A 447 2.49 -24.39 17.54
N GLN A 448 2.93 -23.15 17.48
CA GLN A 448 2.47 -22.06 18.33
C GLN A 448 1.13 -21.44 17.87
N GLY A 449 0.55 -21.92 16.75
CA GLY A 449 -0.69 -21.38 16.20
C GLY A 449 -0.55 -19.97 15.58
N MET A 450 0.66 -19.52 15.32
CA MET A 450 0.90 -18.17 14.73
C MET A 450 0.68 -18.14 13.22
N THR A 451 0.92 -19.25 12.54
CA THR A 451 0.74 -19.46 11.10
C THR A 451 0.35 -20.90 10.83
N ASP A 452 0.27 -21.32 9.57
CA ASP A 452 -0.06 -22.69 9.21
C ASP A 452 0.92 -23.28 8.17
N ASN A 453 0.80 -24.59 7.92
CA ASN A 453 1.64 -25.30 6.98
C ASN A 453 1.45 -24.82 5.52
N LYS A 454 0.23 -24.43 5.15
CA LYS A 454 -0.07 -23.91 3.80
C LYS A 454 0.72 -22.64 3.51
N GLU A 455 0.76 -21.74 4.48
CA GLU A 455 1.53 -20.50 4.35
C GLU A 455 3.04 -20.76 4.37
N LEU A 456 3.48 -21.70 5.22
CA LEU A 456 4.89 -22.09 5.28
C LEU A 456 5.35 -22.71 3.95
N GLU A 457 4.55 -23.58 3.33
CA GLU A 457 4.82 -24.14 2.02
C GLU A 457 4.82 -23.07 0.90
N ARG A 458 3.94 -22.10 0.99
CA ARG A 458 3.91 -20.97 0.04
C ARG A 458 5.22 -20.20 0.04
N VAL A 459 5.83 -20.01 1.22
CA VAL A 459 7.02 -19.16 1.41
C VAL A 459 8.33 -19.94 1.25
N LEU A 460 8.39 -21.16 1.73
CA LEU A 460 9.60 -22.00 1.76
C LEU A 460 9.62 -23.14 0.72
N GLY A 461 8.55 -23.28 -0.07
CA GLY A 461 8.35 -24.40 -0.97
C GLY A 461 7.79 -25.64 -0.25
N LYS A 462 7.34 -26.62 -1.02
CA LYS A 462 6.91 -27.93 -0.49
C LYS A 462 8.13 -28.70 0.03
N ASN A 463 7.91 -29.59 1.02
CA ASN A 463 8.91 -30.61 1.34
C ASN A 463 9.07 -31.51 0.10
N SER A 464 10.26 -31.55 -0.47
CA SER A 464 10.68 -32.56 -1.43
C SER A 464 11.01 -33.85 -0.66
#